data_6f5ffbfd0466cd632d859c005912b6c6
#
_entry.id   6f5ffbfd0466cd632d859c005912b6c6
#
_cell.length_a   1.000
_cell.length_b   1.000
_cell.length_c   1.000
_cell.angle_alpha   90.00
_cell.angle_beta   90.00
_cell.angle_gamma   90.00
#
_symmetry.space_group_name_H-M   'P 1'
#
loop_
_entity.id
_entity.type
_entity.pdbx_description
1 polymer ?
#
loop_
_entity_poly.entity_id
_entity_poly.type
_entity_poly.pdbx_seq_one_letter_code
_entity_poly.pdbx_strand_id
1 'polypeptide(L)'
;MSNEDQENQLLQRALKHMLKPLMRFLINKQITLPTLVEIIKSAYVEVAEKDFPVKDKAPTDSRINLLTGVHRKDVKRLRDQDDEHKPSERLSINSLMLATWMSETPYIKKGVPIPLPVSGPISFESLANLYSRQNIRASSILESWRDLGWIEENEDGLLLLQQEALQANQLSEDQLYFFAENLADHMATSTGNLVNKQKQFERAVFYNRLSADSIKQLKKSSKEQAMAMLKSLNKEALSLQKADKQLDKPTFRFRLGTYFHTDHDNE
;
A
#
# COMPACT_ATOMS: atom_id res chain seq x y z
N MET A 1 -12.97 -12.41 -37.06
CA MET A 1 -12.63 -11.50 -35.92
C MET A 1 -11.28 -10.90 -36.21
N SER A 2 -11.15 -9.57 -36.15
CA SER A 2 -9.85 -8.91 -36.31
C SER A 2 -8.95 -9.21 -35.09
N ASN A 3 -7.62 -9.06 -35.27
CA ASN A 3 -6.68 -9.17 -34.13
C ASN A 3 -7.05 -8.20 -33.00
N GLU A 4 -7.54 -7.03 -33.34
CA GLU A 4 -7.98 -5.99 -32.42
C GLU A 4 -9.21 -6.43 -31.59
N ASP A 5 -10.18 -7.15 -32.23
CA ASP A 5 -11.33 -7.70 -31.51
C ASP A 5 -10.91 -8.78 -30.50
N GLN A 6 -9.92 -9.60 -30.85
CA GLN A 6 -9.40 -10.64 -29.95
C GLN A 6 -8.66 -10.02 -28.77
N GLU A 7 -7.81 -9.02 -28.98
CA GLU A 7 -7.09 -8.29 -27.93
C GLU A 7 -8.07 -7.62 -26.96
N ASN A 8 -9.08 -6.93 -27.48
CA ASN A 8 -10.11 -6.29 -26.66
C ASN A 8 -10.90 -7.30 -25.81
N GLN A 9 -11.24 -8.48 -26.34
CA GLN A 9 -11.91 -9.51 -25.57
C GLN A 9 -11.02 -10.09 -24.47
N LEU A 10 -9.73 -10.30 -24.75
CA LEU A 10 -8.77 -10.77 -23.76
C LEU A 10 -8.59 -9.75 -22.64
N LEU A 11 -8.46 -8.47 -22.97
CA LEU A 11 -8.36 -7.38 -22.00
C LEU A 11 -9.61 -7.31 -21.11
N GLN A 12 -10.81 -7.39 -21.69
CA GLN A 12 -12.06 -7.40 -20.91
C GLN A 12 -12.13 -8.59 -19.93
N ARG A 13 -11.71 -9.78 -20.38
CA ARG A 13 -11.64 -10.97 -19.49
C ARG A 13 -10.64 -10.78 -18.36
N ALA A 14 -9.46 -10.25 -18.67
CA ALA A 14 -8.42 -9.97 -17.68
C ALA A 14 -8.92 -8.95 -16.64
N LEU A 15 -9.50 -7.83 -17.08
CA LEU A 15 -10.08 -6.81 -16.20
C LEU A 15 -11.18 -7.40 -15.31
N LYS A 16 -12.10 -8.18 -15.88
CA LYS A 16 -13.15 -8.85 -15.10
C LYS A 16 -12.58 -9.79 -14.04
N HIS A 17 -11.55 -10.55 -14.39
CA HIS A 17 -10.88 -11.46 -13.45
C HIS A 17 -10.21 -10.70 -12.31
N MET A 18 -9.43 -9.69 -12.63
CA MET A 18 -8.72 -8.82 -11.68
C MET A 18 -9.67 -8.10 -10.71
N LEU A 19 -10.81 -7.62 -11.21
CA LEU A 19 -11.77 -6.86 -10.40
C LEU A 19 -12.62 -7.72 -9.46
N LYS A 20 -12.77 -9.03 -9.69
CA LYS A 20 -13.63 -9.88 -8.86
C LYS A 20 -13.31 -9.84 -7.35
N PRO A 21 -12.05 -9.95 -6.89
CA PRO A 21 -11.74 -9.84 -5.46
C PRO A 21 -12.15 -8.49 -4.87
N LEU A 22 -11.92 -7.40 -5.63
CA LEU A 22 -12.34 -6.06 -5.23
C LEU A 22 -13.88 -5.96 -5.12
N MET A 23 -14.61 -6.52 -6.09
CA MET A 23 -16.08 -6.52 -6.03
C MET A 23 -16.61 -7.25 -4.80
N ARG A 24 -16.03 -8.40 -4.43
CA ARG A 24 -16.41 -9.10 -3.20
C ARG A 24 -16.21 -8.23 -1.97
N PHE A 25 -15.08 -7.54 -1.89
CA PHE A 25 -14.77 -6.61 -0.81
C PHE A 25 -15.78 -5.45 -0.75
N LEU A 26 -16.08 -4.79 -1.88
CA LEU A 26 -17.01 -3.67 -1.95
C LEU A 26 -18.45 -4.08 -1.56
N ILE A 27 -18.91 -5.25 -2.02
CA ILE A 27 -20.23 -5.79 -1.64
C ILE A 27 -20.28 -6.01 -0.12
N ASN A 28 -19.25 -6.62 0.49
CA ASN A 28 -19.18 -6.82 1.93
C ASN A 28 -19.17 -5.49 2.72
N LYS A 29 -18.64 -4.42 2.11
CA LYS A 29 -18.63 -3.06 2.68
C LYS A 29 -19.84 -2.22 2.29
N GLN A 30 -20.85 -2.81 1.63
CA GLN A 30 -22.07 -2.15 1.18
C GLN A 30 -21.83 -0.96 0.23
N ILE A 31 -20.67 -0.93 -0.44
CA ILE A 31 -20.39 0.06 -1.49
C ILE A 31 -21.07 -0.40 -2.77
N THR A 32 -22.06 0.36 -3.19
CA THR A 32 -22.89 0.03 -4.34
C THR A 32 -22.21 0.38 -5.67
N LEU A 33 -22.68 -0.24 -6.75
CA LEU A 33 -22.17 0.05 -8.10
C LEU A 33 -22.25 1.54 -8.49
N PRO A 34 -23.34 2.28 -8.23
CA PRO A 34 -23.38 3.72 -8.51
C PRO A 34 -22.27 4.50 -7.81
N THR A 35 -21.98 4.19 -6.54
CA THR A 35 -20.90 4.81 -5.77
C THR A 35 -19.54 4.50 -6.41
N LEU A 36 -19.31 3.24 -6.77
CA LEU A 36 -18.06 2.83 -7.44
C LEU A 36 -17.89 3.54 -8.79
N VAL A 37 -18.96 3.68 -9.57
CA VAL A 37 -18.93 4.38 -10.86
C VAL A 37 -18.50 5.84 -10.68
N GLU A 38 -18.97 6.53 -9.66
CA GLU A 38 -18.51 7.91 -9.37
C GLU A 38 -17.02 7.96 -9.01
N ILE A 39 -16.53 7.03 -8.19
CA ILE A 39 -15.10 6.91 -7.88
C ILE A 39 -14.28 6.67 -9.16
N ILE A 40 -14.73 5.75 -10.02
CA ILE A 40 -14.04 5.45 -11.28
C ILE A 40 -14.02 6.67 -12.20
N LYS A 41 -15.15 7.40 -12.33
CA LYS A 41 -15.19 8.62 -13.13
C LYS A 41 -14.17 9.67 -12.62
N SER A 42 -14.09 9.86 -11.29
CA SER A 42 -13.10 10.76 -10.69
C SER A 42 -11.69 10.34 -11.06
N ALA A 43 -11.33 9.08 -10.89
CA ALA A 43 -10.01 8.57 -11.25
C ALA A 43 -9.68 8.74 -12.75
N TYR A 44 -10.66 8.51 -13.64
CA TYR A 44 -10.48 8.75 -15.08
C TYR A 44 -10.22 10.21 -15.41
N VAL A 45 -10.94 11.13 -14.77
CA VAL A 45 -10.76 12.59 -14.97
C VAL A 45 -9.38 13.01 -14.48
N GLU A 46 -8.98 12.60 -13.28
CA GLU A 46 -7.70 12.91 -12.69
C GLU A 46 -6.52 12.41 -13.53
N VAL A 47 -6.55 11.13 -13.95
CA VAL A 47 -5.51 10.56 -14.81
C VAL A 47 -5.46 11.25 -16.17
N ALA A 48 -6.62 11.54 -16.79
CA ALA A 48 -6.65 12.24 -18.08
C ALA A 48 -6.08 13.65 -17.96
N GLU A 49 -6.28 14.32 -16.84
CA GLU A 49 -5.76 15.66 -16.61
C GLU A 49 -4.26 15.68 -16.35
N LYS A 50 -3.75 14.76 -15.53
CA LYS A 50 -2.34 14.72 -15.13
C LYS A 50 -1.42 14.07 -16.17
N ASP A 51 -1.87 12.95 -16.77
CA ASP A 51 -1.00 12.10 -17.57
C ASP A 51 -1.17 12.30 -19.08
N PHE A 52 -2.23 13.04 -19.52
CA PHE A 52 -2.49 13.28 -20.93
C PHE A 52 -2.59 14.77 -21.30
N PRO A 53 -1.59 15.61 -20.92
CA PRO A 53 -1.58 17.03 -21.23
C PRO A 53 -1.50 17.28 -22.74
N VAL A 54 -1.87 18.49 -23.18
CA VAL A 54 -1.72 18.93 -24.57
C VAL A 54 -0.73 20.08 -24.62
N LYS A 55 0.44 19.88 -25.22
CA LYS A 55 1.48 20.93 -25.37
C LYS A 55 1.72 21.66 -24.04
N ASP A 56 1.93 20.90 -22.96
CA ASP A 56 2.19 21.39 -21.60
C ASP A 56 1.06 22.23 -20.98
N LYS A 57 -0.15 22.11 -21.49
CA LYS A 57 -1.36 22.72 -20.92
C LYS A 57 -2.33 21.64 -20.41
N ALA A 58 -3.01 21.94 -19.32
CA ALA A 58 -4.09 21.10 -18.82
C ALA A 58 -5.15 20.86 -19.93
N PRO A 59 -5.64 19.63 -20.10
CA PRO A 59 -6.65 19.34 -21.10
C PRO A 59 -7.96 20.03 -20.77
N THR A 60 -8.70 20.41 -21.82
CA THR A 60 -10.07 20.98 -21.68
C THR A 60 -11.07 19.86 -21.31
N ASP A 61 -12.21 20.24 -20.71
CA ASP A 61 -13.29 19.27 -20.40
C ASP A 61 -13.74 18.47 -21.62
N SER A 62 -13.74 19.09 -22.80
CA SER A 62 -14.08 18.42 -24.06
C SER A 62 -13.06 17.33 -24.42
N ARG A 63 -11.77 17.58 -24.16
CA ARG A 63 -10.71 16.61 -24.41
C ARG A 63 -10.76 15.46 -23.40
N ILE A 64 -10.98 15.77 -22.13
CA ILE A 64 -11.16 14.73 -21.10
C ILE A 64 -12.36 13.83 -21.45
N ASN A 65 -13.49 14.43 -21.86
CA ASN A 65 -14.64 13.66 -22.35
C ASN A 65 -14.29 12.76 -23.54
N LEU A 66 -13.53 13.26 -24.50
CA LEU A 66 -13.09 12.48 -25.66
C LEU A 66 -12.21 11.29 -25.27
N LEU A 67 -11.29 11.48 -24.30
CA LEU A 67 -10.37 10.44 -23.84
C LEU A 67 -11.03 9.39 -22.96
N THR A 68 -11.97 9.81 -22.10
CA THR A 68 -12.50 8.99 -21.02
C THR A 68 -13.93 8.52 -21.21
N GLY A 69 -14.69 9.18 -22.08
CA GLY A 69 -16.13 8.98 -22.20
C GLY A 69 -16.95 9.60 -21.05
N VAL A 70 -16.30 10.20 -20.03
CA VAL A 70 -17.01 10.88 -18.92
C VAL A 70 -17.68 12.13 -19.45
N HIS A 71 -18.98 12.30 -19.15
CA HIS A 71 -19.75 13.43 -19.66
C HIS A 71 -19.19 14.78 -19.20
N ARG A 72 -19.15 15.79 -20.07
CA ARG A 72 -18.55 17.12 -19.79
C ARG A 72 -19.05 17.79 -18.51
N LYS A 73 -20.33 17.62 -18.16
CA LYS A 73 -20.89 18.12 -16.89
C LYS A 73 -20.26 17.44 -15.68
N ASP A 74 -20.03 16.11 -15.76
CA ASP A 74 -19.36 15.37 -14.71
C ASP A 74 -17.87 15.75 -14.63
N VAL A 75 -17.19 15.90 -15.77
CA VAL A 75 -15.79 16.36 -15.81
C VAL A 75 -15.65 17.69 -15.08
N LYS A 76 -16.49 18.68 -15.40
CA LYS A 76 -16.45 19.98 -14.71
C LYS A 76 -16.69 19.83 -13.21
N ARG A 77 -17.72 19.09 -12.80
CA ARG A 77 -18.06 18.85 -11.40
C ARG A 77 -16.90 18.19 -10.64
N LEU A 78 -16.27 17.17 -11.23
CA LEU A 78 -15.19 16.41 -10.59
C LEU A 78 -13.88 17.20 -10.49
N ARG A 79 -13.61 18.10 -11.43
CA ARG A 79 -12.45 19.00 -11.38
C ARG A 79 -12.59 20.11 -10.33
N ASP A 80 -13.83 20.54 -10.07
CA ASP A 80 -14.12 21.58 -9.06
C ASP A 80 -14.15 20.99 -7.63
N GLN A 81 -14.07 19.66 -7.46
CA GLN A 81 -13.96 19.00 -6.17
C GLN A 81 -12.49 18.93 -5.75
N ASP A 82 -12.14 19.63 -4.69
CA ASP A 82 -10.78 19.56 -4.09
C ASP A 82 -10.47 18.12 -3.64
N ASP A 83 -9.30 17.66 -4.04
CA ASP A 83 -8.77 16.33 -3.71
C ASP A 83 -8.33 16.29 -2.23
N GLU A 84 -9.24 15.96 -1.32
CA GLU A 84 -8.94 15.76 0.11
C GLU A 84 -8.11 14.50 0.42
N HIS A 85 -7.63 13.79 -0.62
CA HIS A 85 -6.88 12.54 -0.47
C HIS A 85 -5.36 12.73 -0.39
N LYS A 86 -4.90 13.63 0.48
CA LYS A 86 -3.48 13.59 0.89
C LYS A 86 -3.34 12.48 1.95
N PRO A 87 -2.35 11.55 1.79
CA PRO A 87 -2.03 10.57 2.83
C PRO A 87 -1.85 11.30 4.15
N SER A 88 -2.53 10.84 5.21
CA SER A 88 -2.40 11.51 6.49
C SER A 88 -0.92 11.46 6.95
N GLU A 89 -0.40 12.56 7.49
CA GLU A 89 0.96 12.59 8.06
C GLU A 89 1.16 11.48 9.13
N ARG A 90 0.07 11.01 9.75
CA ARG A 90 0.07 9.87 10.68
C ARG A 90 0.59 8.59 10.06
N LEU A 91 0.15 8.26 8.83
CA LEU A 91 0.54 7.02 8.16
C LEU A 91 2.03 6.99 7.84
N SER A 92 2.57 8.13 7.40
CA SER A 92 4.01 8.28 7.17
C SER A 92 4.80 8.14 8.48
N ILE A 93 4.31 8.73 9.57
CA ILE A 93 4.94 8.61 10.91
C ILE A 93 4.91 7.17 11.39
N ASN A 94 3.77 6.49 11.31
CA ASN A 94 3.63 5.10 11.72
C ASN A 94 4.59 4.18 10.94
N SER A 95 4.70 4.37 9.64
CA SER A 95 5.61 3.59 8.80
C SER A 95 7.08 3.79 9.19
N LEU A 96 7.48 5.03 9.45
CA LEU A 96 8.84 5.36 9.88
C LEU A 96 9.15 4.81 11.27
N MET A 97 8.22 4.93 12.20
CA MET A 97 8.36 4.38 13.56
C MET A 97 8.49 2.86 13.53
N LEU A 98 7.62 2.17 12.77
CA LEU A 98 7.70 0.71 12.61
C LEU A 98 9.03 0.28 12.01
N ALA A 99 9.44 0.94 10.93
CA ALA A 99 10.71 0.64 10.27
C ALA A 99 11.88 0.78 11.25
N THR A 100 11.92 1.85 12.04
CA THR A 100 12.97 2.10 13.03
C THR A 100 12.92 1.09 14.17
N TRP A 101 11.74 0.82 14.75
CA TRP A 101 11.62 -0.18 15.83
C TRP A 101 12.04 -1.59 15.39
N MET A 102 11.79 -1.93 14.12
CA MET A 102 12.10 -3.26 13.56
C MET A 102 13.55 -3.41 13.09
N SER A 103 14.28 -2.32 12.87
CA SER A 103 15.59 -2.43 12.18
C SER A 103 16.72 -1.60 12.77
N GLU A 104 16.47 -0.65 13.69
CA GLU A 104 17.50 0.26 14.17
C GLU A 104 17.86 0.06 15.64
N THR A 105 19.16 0.19 15.95
CA THR A 105 19.64 0.39 17.32
C THR A 105 19.25 1.81 17.78
N PRO A 106 18.74 2.02 18.99
CA PRO A 106 18.74 1.06 20.13
C PRO A 106 17.48 0.20 20.25
N TYR A 107 16.55 0.24 19.31
CA TYR A 107 15.23 -0.40 19.37
C TYR A 107 15.26 -1.90 19.07
N ILE A 108 16.39 -2.44 18.63
CA ILE A 108 16.60 -3.87 18.36
C ILE A 108 17.75 -4.44 19.19
N LYS A 109 17.64 -5.72 19.54
CA LYS A 109 18.72 -6.51 20.13
C LYS A 109 18.81 -7.86 19.41
N LYS A 110 20.00 -8.18 18.88
CA LYS A 110 20.21 -9.41 18.07
C LYS A 110 19.22 -9.55 16.90
N GLY A 111 18.85 -8.44 16.26
CA GLY A 111 17.92 -8.43 15.13
C GLY A 111 16.44 -8.57 15.48
N VAL A 112 16.08 -8.51 16.76
CA VAL A 112 14.69 -8.60 17.24
C VAL A 112 14.32 -7.29 17.91
N PRO A 113 13.12 -6.72 17.63
CA PRO A 113 12.60 -5.57 18.36
C PRO A 113 12.56 -5.83 19.85
N ILE A 114 13.07 -4.87 20.65
CA ILE A 114 12.99 -4.97 22.11
C ILE A 114 11.64 -4.41 22.61
N PRO A 115 11.14 -4.91 23.77
CA PRO A 115 10.04 -4.25 24.46
C PRO A 115 10.43 -2.82 24.84
N LEU A 116 9.52 -1.86 24.68
CA LEU A 116 9.77 -0.46 24.99
C LEU A 116 8.90 0.03 26.14
N PRO A 117 9.44 0.79 27.09
CA PRO A 117 8.62 1.56 28.01
C PRO A 117 7.86 2.65 27.26
N VAL A 118 6.78 3.14 27.85
CA VAL A 118 5.98 4.26 27.27
C VAL A 118 6.84 5.52 27.16
N SER A 119 7.60 5.86 28.21
CA SER A 119 8.43 7.08 28.32
C SER A 119 9.85 6.76 28.75
N GLY A 120 10.79 7.65 28.45
CA GLY A 120 12.20 7.52 28.80
C GLY A 120 13.14 7.69 27.59
N PRO A 121 14.48 7.51 27.79
CA PRO A 121 15.47 7.75 26.74
C PRO A 121 15.34 6.81 25.53
N ILE A 122 14.99 5.53 25.78
CA ILE A 122 14.70 4.52 24.76
C ILE A 122 13.28 4.03 25.04
N SER A 123 12.30 4.61 24.37
CA SER A 123 10.88 4.43 24.68
C SER A 123 10.02 4.63 23.43
N PHE A 124 8.75 4.29 23.53
CA PHE A 124 7.78 4.60 22.48
C PHE A 124 7.68 6.10 22.22
N GLU A 125 7.66 6.90 23.29
CA GLU A 125 7.60 8.36 23.19
C GLU A 125 8.84 8.92 22.49
N SER A 126 10.05 8.46 22.86
CA SER A 126 11.29 8.87 22.18
C SER A 126 11.28 8.48 20.70
N LEU A 127 10.78 7.29 20.37
CA LEU A 127 10.61 6.83 18.99
C LEU A 127 9.61 7.70 18.22
N ALA A 128 8.47 8.01 18.82
CA ALA A 128 7.46 8.88 18.22
C ALA A 128 8.01 10.28 17.96
N ASN A 129 8.76 10.84 18.90
CA ASN A 129 9.35 12.17 18.80
C ASN A 129 10.43 12.30 17.71
N LEU A 130 11.02 11.19 17.23
CA LEU A 130 11.92 11.22 16.07
C LEU A 130 11.21 11.67 14.78
N TYR A 131 9.91 11.40 14.68
CA TYR A 131 9.13 11.57 13.45
C TYR A 131 7.94 12.50 13.59
N SER A 132 7.37 12.67 14.82
CA SER A 132 6.28 13.60 15.04
C SER A 132 6.80 15.04 15.03
N ARG A 133 6.39 15.79 14.04
CA ARG A 133 6.49 17.26 14.10
C ARG A 133 5.40 17.73 15.07
N GLN A 134 5.66 18.75 15.86
CA GLN A 134 4.89 19.32 17.00
C GLN A 134 3.34 19.18 17.04
N ASN A 135 2.70 18.67 15.99
CA ASN A 135 1.25 18.58 15.81
C ASN A 135 0.62 17.26 16.26
N ILE A 136 1.40 16.20 16.47
CA ILE A 136 0.87 14.87 16.84
C ILE A 136 1.55 14.42 18.13
N ARG A 137 0.73 14.21 19.18
CA ARG A 137 1.23 13.74 20.48
C ARG A 137 1.56 12.24 20.40
N ALA A 138 2.68 11.85 21.00
CA ALA A 138 3.06 10.44 21.13
C ALA A 138 1.97 9.57 21.79
N SER A 139 1.21 10.14 22.73
CA SER A 139 0.06 9.48 23.37
C SER A 139 -1.05 9.12 22.36
N SER A 140 -1.34 10.00 21.42
CA SER A 140 -2.37 9.72 20.40
C SER A 140 -1.92 8.62 19.41
N ILE A 141 -0.63 8.56 19.11
CA ILE A 141 -0.06 7.46 18.30
C ILE A 141 -0.12 6.16 19.11
N LEU A 142 0.22 6.19 20.39
CA LEU A 142 0.18 5.05 21.29
C LEU A 142 -1.23 4.45 21.41
N GLU A 143 -2.24 5.30 21.62
CA GLU A 143 -3.65 4.88 21.64
C GLU A 143 -4.04 4.21 20.32
N SER A 144 -3.73 4.86 19.21
CA SER A 144 -3.99 4.29 17.87
C SER A 144 -3.33 2.93 17.66
N TRP A 145 -2.11 2.74 18.12
CA TRP A 145 -1.39 1.46 17.99
C TRP A 145 -1.94 0.38 18.90
N ARG A 146 -2.47 0.75 20.09
CA ARG A 146 -3.21 -0.17 20.98
C ARG A 146 -4.52 -0.60 20.33
N ASP A 147 -5.30 0.34 19.81
CA ASP A 147 -6.58 0.05 19.14
C ASP A 147 -6.39 -0.83 17.90
N LEU A 148 -5.30 -0.65 17.16
CA LEU A 148 -4.93 -1.48 16.01
C LEU A 148 -4.34 -2.85 16.42
N GLY A 149 -4.07 -3.06 17.72
CA GLY A 149 -3.42 -4.27 18.20
C GLY A 149 -1.97 -4.40 17.74
N TRP A 150 -1.31 -3.32 17.31
CA TRP A 150 0.10 -3.34 16.87
C TRP A 150 1.06 -3.50 18.03
N ILE A 151 0.62 -3.13 19.21
CA ILE A 151 1.35 -3.26 20.45
C ILE A 151 0.49 -3.89 21.53
N GLU A 152 1.12 -4.64 22.41
CA GLU A 152 0.55 -5.21 23.62
C GLU A 152 1.43 -4.84 24.80
N GLU A 153 0.84 -4.57 25.95
CA GLU A 153 1.56 -4.26 27.17
C GLU A 153 1.73 -5.52 28.00
N ASN A 154 2.97 -5.85 28.37
CA ASN A 154 3.24 -7.00 29.21
C ASN A 154 3.06 -6.69 30.71
N GLU A 155 3.24 -7.68 31.57
CA GLU A 155 3.10 -7.56 33.02
C GLU A 155 4.03 -6.51 33.64
N ASP A 156 5.15 -6.21 33.01
CA ASP A 156 6.13 -5.20 33.45
C ASP A 156 5.82 -3.78 32.92
N GLY A 157 4.70 -3.59 32.22
CA GLY A 157 4.33 -2.30 31.63
C GLY A 157 5.12 -1.92 30.37
N LEU A 158 5.79 -2.89 29.75
CA LEU A 158 6.53 -2.67 28.53
C LEU A 158 5.68 -3.00 27.31
N LEU A 159 5.80 -2.19 26.28
CA LEU A 159 5.13 -2.34 24.98
C LEU A 159 5.88 -3.37 24.13
N LEU A 160 5.17 -4.41 23.72
CA LEU A 160 5.63 -5.45 22.82
C LEU A 160 5.08 -5.18 21.41
N LEU A 161 5.94 -5.13 20.42
CA LEU A 161 5.52 -4.98 19.03
C LEU A 161 4.91 -6.30 18.53
N GLN A 162 3.62 -6.30 18.23
CA GLN A 162 2.87 -7.44 17.72
C GLN A 162 3.03 -7.54 16.20
N GLN A 163 3.97 -8.34 15.73
CA GLN A 163 4.26 -8.49 14.30
C GLN A 163 3.09 -9.12 13.51
N GLU A 164 2.20 -9.82 14.19
CA GLU A 164 1.03 -10.48 13.58
C GLU A 164 -0.19 -9.57 13.51
N ALA A 165 -0.29 -8.59 14.39
CA ALA A 165 -1.45 -7.70 14.52
C ALA A 165 -1.54 -6.63 13.42
N LEU A 166 -0.53 -6.45 12.60
CA LEU A 166 -0.63 -5.68 11.36
C LEU A 166 -1.67 -6.27 10.36
N GLN A 167 -2.32 -7.38 10.73
CA GLN A 167 -3.35 -8.08 9.95
C GLN A 167 -4.75 -8.02 10.59
N ALA A 168 -5.03 -7.04 11.45
CA ALA A 168 -6.22 -7.01 12.27
C ALA A 168 -7.57 -6.85 11.51
N ASN A 169 -8.64 -7.36 12.15
CA ASN A 169 -9.99 -7.54 11.59
C ASN A 169 -10.85 -6.27 11.39
N GLN A 170 -10.46 -5.11 11.88
CA GLN A 170 -11.19 -3.85 11.67
C GLN A 170 -10.45 -2.96 10.68
N LEU A 171 -11.20 -2.45 9.68
CA LEU A 171 -10.65 -1.55 8.68
C LEU A 171 -10.41 -0.18 9.31
N SER A 172 -9.16 0.08 9.67
CA SER A 172 -8.70 1.41 10.03
C SER A 172 -8.27 2.20 8.79
N GLU A 173 -8.09 3.51 8.95
CA GLU A 173 -7.52 4.36 7.90
C GLU A 173 -6.17 3.81 7.41
N ASP A 174 -5.32 3.35 8.34
CA ASP A 174 -4.02 2.78 8.02
C ASP A 174 -4.13 1.50 7.18
N GLN A 175 -5.06 0.61 7.53
CA GLN A 175 -5.29 -0.62 6.74
C GLN A 175 -5.78 -0.30 5.33
N LEU A 176 -6.71 0.64 5.19
CA LEU A 176 -7.19 1.09 3.88
C LEU A 176 -6.09 1.78 3.08
N TYR A 177 -5.27 2.59 3.74
CA TYR A 177 -4.11 3.21 3.11
C TYR A 177 -3.14 2.16 2.57
N PHE A 178 -2.68 1.21 3.41
CA PHE A 178 -1.75 0.17 2.95
C PHE A 178 -2.38 -0.76 1.90
N PHE A 179 -3.67 -1.05 2.01
CA PHE A 179 -4.41 -1.77 0.98
C PHE A 179 -4.34 -1.02 -0.36
N ALA A 180 -4.68 0.27 -0.36
CA ALA A 180 -4.68 1.08 -1.57
C ALA A 180 -3.27 1.22 -2.15
N GLU A 181 -2.28 1.60 -1.34
CA GLU A 181 -0.91 1.83 -1.78
C GLU A 181 -0.24 0.56 -2.32
N ASN A 182 -0.42 -0.59 -1.65
CA ASN A 182 0.18 -1.84 -2.10
C ASN A 182 -0.40 -2.30 -3.43
N LEU A 183 -1.72 -2.20 -3.59
CA LEU A 183 -2.39 -2.58 -4.83
C LEU A 183 -2.12 -1.59 -5.95
N ALA A 184 -2.10 -0.28 -5.68
CA ALA A 184 -1.80 0.74 -6.66
C ALA A 184 -0.36 0.59 -7.21
N ASP A 185 0.63 0.40 -6.33
CA ASP A 185 2.02 0.21 -6.76
C ASP A 185 2.22 -1.08 -7.55
N HIS A 186 1.58 -2.19 -7.14
CA HIS A 186 1.64 -3.43 -7.90
C HIS A 186 0.94 -3.28 -9.26
N MET A 187 -0.24 -2.64 -9.29
CA MET A 187 -0.95 -2.37 -10.55
C MET A 187 -0.14 -1.47 -11.47
N ALA A 188 0.49 -0.41 -10.95
CA ALA A 188 1.37 0.47 -11.73
C ALA A 188 2.57 -0.30 -12.31
N THR A 189 3.17 -1.20 -11.51
CA THR A 189 4.25 -2.09 -11.98
C THR A 189 3.76 -3.03 -13.09
N SER A 190 2.66 -3.73 -12.87
CA SER A 190 2.10 -4.70 -13.82
C SER A 190 1.68 -4.04 -15.13
N THR A 191 0.92 -2.93 -15.07
CA THR A 191 0.49 -2.19 -16.25
C THR A 191 1.67 -1.54 -16.98
N GLY A 192 2.64 -0.98 -16.25
CA GLY A 192 3.88 -0.45 -16.79
C GLY A 192 4.69 -1.53 -17.51
N ASN A 193 4.71 -2.75 -16.98
CA ASN A 193 5.36 -3.90 -17.62
C ASN A 193 4.67 -4.32 -18.94
N LEU A 194 3.41 -3.98 -19.17
CA LEU A 194 2.75 -4.23 -20.45
C LEU A 194 3.15 -3.20 -21.52
N VAL A 195 3.29 -1.93 -21.16
CA VAL A 195 3.41 -0.83 -22.13
C VAL A 195 4.82 -0.23 -22.21
N ASN A 196 5.63 -0.25 -21.15
CA ASN A 196 6.94 0.38 -21.12
C ASN A 196 8.05 -0.52 -21.68
N LYS A 197 9.08 0.10 -22.26
CA LYS A 197 10.28 -0.61 -22.72
C LYS A 197 11.12 -1.15 -21.56
N GLN A 198 11.31 -0.36 -20.51
CA GLN A 198 12.00 -0.79 -19.29
C GLN A 198 11.01 -1.47 -18.35
N LYS A 199 11.30 -2.72 -18.01
CA LYS A 199 10.44 -3.54 -17.16
C LYS A 199 10.92 -3.45 -15.71
N GLN A 200 9.97 -3.34 -14.80
CA GLN A 200 10.20 -3.49 -13.36
C GLN A 200 10.21 -4.97 -12.96
N PHE A 201 10.82 -5.26 -11.81
CA PHE A 201 10.81 -6.62 -11.28
C PHE A 201 9.39 -7.00 -10.84
N GLU A 202 8.86 -8.04 -11.47
CA GLU A 202 7.57 -8.64 -11.13
C GLU A 202 7.66 -10.14 -11.40
N ARG A 203 7.59 -10.95 -10.35
CA ARG A 203 7.67 -12.40 -10.45
C ARG A 203 6.75 -13.06 -9.44
N ALA A 204 6.17 -14.18 -9.84
CA ALA A 204 5.39 -15.05 -8.98
C ALA A 204 5.78 -16.52 -9.24
N VAL A 205 5.64 -17.34 -8.22
CA VAL A 205 5.65 -18.80 -8.33
C VAL A 205 4.25 -19.31 -8.04
N PHE A 206 3.76 -20.26 -8.81
CA PHE A 206 2.44 -20.83 -8.61
C PHE A 206 2.44 -22.32 -8.93
N TYR A 207 1.67 -23.06 -8.15
CA TYR A 207 1.50 -24.50 -8.30
C TYR A 207 0.06 -24.87 -7.98
N ASN A 208 -0.48 -25.83 -8.70
CA ASN A 208 -1.79 -26.44 -8.51
C ASN A 208 -1.66 -27.79 -7.82
N ARG A 209 -2.78 -28.36 -7.35
CA ARG A 209 -2.88 -29.74 -6.83
C ARG A 209 -2.00 -29.99 -5.60
N LEU A 210 -1.87 -29.01 -4.73
CA LEU A 210 -1.16 -29.14 -3.47
C LEU A 210 -2.10 -29.59 -2.36
N SER A 211 -1.63 -30.50 -1.50
CA SER A 211 -2.38 -30.89 -0.31
C SER A 211 -2.47 -29.76 0.72
N ALA A 212 -3.43 -29.84 1.65
CA ALA A 212 -3.55 -28.91 2.76
C ALA A 212 -2.27 -28.81 3.62
N ASP A 213 -1.59 -29.94 3.82
CA ASP A 213 -0.33 -29.97 4.57
C ASP A 213 0.80 -29.30 3.81
N SER A 214 0.88 -29.51 2.49
CA SER A 214 1.85 -28.80 1.63
C SER A 214 1.61 -27.28 1.65
N ILE A 215 0.36 -26.83 1.59
CA ILE A 215 0.00 -25.41 1.70
C ILE A 215 0.41 -24.84 3.07
N LYS A 216 0.15 -25.57 4.17
CA LYS A 216 0.57 -25.16 5.52
C LYS A 216 2.09 -25.00 5.63
N GLN A 217 2.85 -25.94 5.06
CA GLN A 217 4.31 -25.88 5.02
C GLN A 217 4.79 -24.69 4.20
N LEU A 218 4.25 -24.50 2.99
CA LEU A 218 4.61 -23.37 2.10
C LEU A 218 4.27 -22.03 2.75
N LYS A 219 3.13 -21.89 3.40
CA LYS A 219 2.73 -20.69 4.12
C LYS A 219 3.75 -20.31 5.20
N LYS A 220 4.20 -21.29 6.00
CA LYS A 220 5.23 -21.05 7.02
C LYS A 220 6.57 -20.64 6.40
N SER A 221 7.06 -21.44 5.47
CA SER A 221 8.35 -21.19 4.80
C SER A 221 8.38 -19.87 4.05
N SER A 222 7.31 -19.55 3.29
CA SER A 222 7.20 -18.28 2.55
C SER A 222 7.19 -17.09 3.50
N LYS A 223 6.45 -17.16 4.61
CA LYS A 223 6.42 -16.09 5.62
C LYS A 223 7.82 -15.83 6.17
N GLU A 224 8.54 -16.89 6.58
CA GLU A 224 9.89 -16.78 7.16
C GLU A 224 10.88 -16.16 6.17
N GLN A 225 10.91 -16.65 4.93
CA GLN A 225 11.82 -16.17 3.89
C GLN A 225 11.49 -14.73 3.47
N ALA A 226 10.20 -14.42 3.23
CA ALA A 226 9.77 -13.08 2.85
C ALA A 226 10.09 -12.05 3.95
N MET A 227 9.84 -12.37 5.22
CA MET A 227 10.16 -11.49 6.34
C MET A 227 11.67 -11.26 6.50
N ALA A 228 12.50 -12.28 6.28
CA ALA A 228 13.95 -12.13 6.31
C ALA A 228 14.44 -11.19 5.20
N MET A 229 13.93 -11.36 3.98
CA MET A 229 14.24 -10.50 2.84
C MET A 229 13.79 -9.06 3.08
N LEU A 230 12.55 -8.83 3.51
CA LEU A 230 12.00 -7.49 3.76
C LEU A 230 12.77 -6.76 4.86
N LYS A 231 13.15 -7.45 5.96
CA LYS A 231 13.98 -6.87 7.02
C LYS A 231 15.35 -6.44 6.49
N SER A 232 16.00 -7.27 5.67
CA SER A 232 17.29 -6.95 5.07
C SER A 232 17.22 -5.71 4.19
N LEU A 233 16.24 -5.67 3.27
CA LEU A 233 16.05 -4.54 2.36
C LEU A 233 15.64 -3.26 3.09
N ASN A 234 14.82 -3.37 4.14
CA ASN A 234 14.46 -2.21 4.97
C ASN A 234 15.68 -1.58 5.63
N LYS A 235 16.60 -2.40 6.18
CA LYS A 235 17.86 -1.92 6.76
C LYS A 235 18.73 -1.22 5.72
N GLU A 236 18.83 -1.78 4.52
CA GLU A 236 19.58 -1.19 3.41
C GLU A 236 18.97 0.14 2.96
N ALA A 237 17.64 0.17 2.73
CA ALA A 237 16.92 1.37 2.32
C ALA A 237 17.06 2.53 3.33
N LEU A 238 16.96 2.23 4.64
CA LEU A 238 17.19 3.22 5.68
C LEU A 238 18.62 3.79 5.66
N SER A 239 19.62 2.96 5.40
CA SER A 239 21.01 3.41 5.26
C SER A 239 21.20 4.33 4.09
N LEU A 240 20.64 3.96 2.92
CA LEU A 240 20.67 4.77 1.72
C LEU A 240 19.92 6.09 1.89
N GLN A 241 18.72 6.06 2.48
CA GLN A 241 17.93 7.27 2.75
C GLN A 241 18.69 8.27 3.65
N LYS A 242 19.44 7.77 4.64
CA LYS A 242 20.28 8.62 5.50
C LYS A 242 21.43 9.26 4.72
N ALA A 243 22.08 8.50 3.84
CA ALA A 243 23.15 9.00 2.99
C ALA A 243 22.65 10.06 2.00
N ASP A 244 21.45 9.86 1.47
CA ASP A 244 20.88 10.74 0.44
C ASP A 244 20.27 12.04 0.99
N LYS A 245 20.04 12.15 2.31
CA LYS A 245 19.41 13.34 2.93
C LYS A 245 20.08 14.68 2.59
N GLN A 246 21.35 14.67 2.25
CA GLN A 246 22.15 15.87 1.96
C GLN A 246 22.36 16.08 0.44
N LEU A 247 21.79 15.21 -0.40
CA LEU A 247 21.95 15.32 -1.84
C LEU A 247 20.90 16.28 -2.42
N ASP A 248 21.36 17.31 -3.11
CA ASP A 248 20.50 18.21 -3.92
C ASP A 248 20.21 17.53 -5.27
N LYS A 249 19.43 16.45 -5.25
CA LYS A 249 19.06 15.65 -6.42
C LYS A 249 17.59 15.26 -6.35
N PRO A 250 16.96 14.93 -7.50
CA PRO A 250 15.62 14.35 -7.52
C PRO A 250 15.54 13.10 -6.64
N THR A 251 14.51 13.01 -5.82
CA THR A 251 14.26 11.88 -4.94
C THR A 251 13.24 10.92 -5.54
N PHE A 252 13.39 9.64 -5.22
CA PHE A 252 12.50 8.57 -5.68
C PHE A 252 11.87 7.87 -4.48
N ARG A 253 10.65 7.39 -4.66
CA ARG A 253 9.97 6.51 -3.73
C ARG A 253 10.30 5.06 -4.08
N PHE A 254 10.56 4.23 -3.07
CA PHE A 254 10.79 2.79 -3.21
C PHE A 254 9.76 2.02 -2.41
N ARG A 255 9.19 0.97 -3.01
CA ARG A 255 8.36 -0.02 -2.35
C ARG A 255 8.62 -1.40 -2.93
N LEU A 256 8.80 -2.38 -2.07
CA LEU A 256 8.77 -3.80 -2.40
C LEU A 256 7.76 -4.49 -1.50
N GLY A 257 6.77 -5.14 -2.08
CA GLY A 257 5.75 -5.92 -1.39
C GLY A 257 5.84 -7.40 -1.73
N THR A 258 5.37 -8.25 -0.80
CA THR A 258 5.19 -9.69 -1.02
C THR A 258 3.80 -10.09 -0.55
N TYR A 259 3.22 -11.09 -1.20
CA TYR A 259 1.95 -11.66 -0.78
C TYR A 259 1.98 -13.18 -0.93
N PHE A 260 1.14 -13.85 -0.14
CA PHE A 260 0.87 -15.26 -0.27
C PHE A 260 -0.64 -15.43 -0.46
N HIS A 261 -1.04 -16.05 -1.55
CA HIS A 261 -2.44 -16.35 -1.84
C HIS A 261 -2.64 -17.84 -1.95
N THR A 262 -3.75 -18.34 -1.41
CA THR A 262 -4.21 -19.71 -1.58
C THR A 262 -5.74 -19.73 -1.58
N ASP A 263 -6.31 -20.52 -2.44
CA ASP A 263 -7.72 -20.86 -2.49
C ASP A 263 -7.90 -22.35 -2.78
N HIS A 264 -9.13 -22.81 -2.81
CA HIS A 264 -9.42 -24.17 -3.26
C HIS A 264 -9.20 -24.27 -4.76
N ASP A 265 -8.52 -25.35 -5.19
CA ASP A 265 -8.36 -25.68 -6.60
C ASP A 265 -9.76 -26.02 -7.14
N ASN A 266 -10.43 -25.06 -7.77
CA ASN A 266 -11.70 -25.31 -8.45
C ASN A 266 -11.34 -25.84 -9.84
N GLU A 267 -11.53 -27.12 -10.04
CA GLU A 267 -11.46 -27.78 -11.35
C GLU A 267 -12.38 -27.15 -12.39
#